data_25140e9320b0443d21c2623e7e5d072c
#
_entry.id   25140e9320b0443d21c2623e7e5d072c
#
_cell.length_a   1.000
_cell.length_b   1.000
_cell.length_c   1.000
_cell.angle_alpha   90.00
_cell.angle_beta   90.00
_cell.angle_gamma   90.00
#
_symmetry.space_group_name_H-M   'P 1'
#
loop_
_entity.id
_entity.type
_entity.pdbx_description
1 polymer ?
#
loop_
_entity_poly.entity_id
_entity_poly.type
_entity_poly.pdbx_seq_one_letter_code
_entity_poly.pdbx_strand_id
1 'polypeptide(L)'
;MSNASDNHAHEEAHEGPIKTPKQLIATVIASFVVPVVVVIMLANYVNFDSKTGAGSDGMSAEATARRIQPVGAIEIKVAGDPSAMKTGEQVYQAQCSACHGSGAAGAPKLGDAGAWGPRVAQGYEALLTSALKGKGAMGAQGGGDHSDFEIGRAVVYMANQGGAKLAEPKMPAAAASAASK
;
A
#
# COMPACT_ATOMS: atom_id res chain seq x y z
N MET A 1 -75.93 27.92 62.78
CA MET A 1 -76.28 26.99 61.69
C MET A 1 -75.22 27.11 60.66
N SER A 2 -74.20 26.24 60.66
CA SER A 2 -73.24 26.08 59.57
C SER A 2 -72.60 24.77 59.72
N ASN A 3 -72.89 23.85 58.84
CA ASN A 3 -72.44 22.50 58.76
C ASN A 3 -71.02 22.57 58.17
N ALA A 4 -70.02 22.13 58.95
CA ALA A 4 -68.68 21.83 58.46
C ALA A 4 -68.71 20.41 57.91
N SER A 5 -68.60 20.27 56.61
CA SER A 5 -68.47 18.99 55.96
C SER A 5 -67.03 18.60 56.02
N ASP A 6 -66.73 17.58 56.85
CA ASP A 6 -65.45 16.90 56.92
C ASP A 6 -65.19 16.11 55.61
N ASN A 7 -64.37 16.66 54.74
CA ASN A 7 -63.87 15.96 53.60
C ASN A 7 -62.64 15.17 54.04
N HIS A 8 -62.88 13.94 54.55
CA HIS A 8 -61.83 12.96 54.64
C HIS A 8 -61.49 12.50 53.24
N ALA A 9 -60.45 13.09 52.69
CA ALA A 9 -59.76 12.52 51.54
C ALA A 9 -59.28 11.13 51.93
N HIS A 10 -59.86 10.10 51.34
CA HIS A 10 -59.31 8.77 51.36
C HIS A 10 -57.93 8.80 50.72
N GLU A 11 -56.84 8.88 51.51
CA GLU A 11 -55.52 8.49 51.09
C GLU A 11 -55.57 7.01 50.74
N GLU A 12 -55.66 6.72 49.50
CA GLU A 12 -55.42 5.38 48.98
C GLU A 12 -54.00 4.98 49.39
N ALA A 13 -53.93 4.14 50.40
CA ALA A 13 -52.66 3.56 50.83
C ALA A 13 -52.07 2.80 49.64
N HIS A 14 -51.06 3.35 49.02
CA HIS A 14 -50.27 2.65 48.04
C HIS A 14 -49.63 1.44 48.70
N GLU A 15 -50.30 0.28 48.59
CA GLU A 15 -49.73 -0.98 49.04
C GLU A 15 -48.50 -1.29 48.15
N GLY A 16 -47.34 -1.01 48.69
CA GLY A 16 -46.10 -1.36 48.05
C GLY A 16 -45.97 -2.87 47.80
N PRO A 17 -45.24 -3.28 46.77
CA PRO A 17 -45.09 -4.71 46.40
C PRO A 17 -44.47 -5.56 47.51
N ILE A 18 -43.90 -4.95 48.54
CA ILE A 18 -43.20 -5.64 49.67
C ILE A 18 -44.14 -5.65 50.87
N LYS A 19 -44.72 -6.82 51.14
CA LYS A 19 -45.71 -7.00 52.25
C LYS A 19 -45.14 -7.68 53.49
N THR A 20 -43.94 -8.28 53.41
CA THR A 20 -43.34 -9.01 54.54
C THR A 20 -41.88 -8.59 54.78
N PRO A 21 -41.41 -8.59 56.03
CA PRO A 21 -40.02 -8.24 56.32
C PRO A 21 -39.03 -9.19 55.66
N LYS A 22 -39.40 -10.43 55.37
CA LYS A 22 -38.60 -11.38 54.63
C LYS A 22 -38.43 -10.95 53.16
N GLN A 23 -39.49 -10.41 52.52
CA GLN A 23 -39.40 -9.88 51.16
C GLN A 23 -38.54 -8.62 51.09
N LEU A 24 -38.61 -7.76 52.13
CA LEU A 24 -37.76 -6.58 52.20
C LEU A 24 -36.29 -6.98 52.26
N ILE A 25 -35.92 -7.91 53.10
CA ILE A 25 -34.50 -8.40 53.20
C ILE A 25 -34.08 -9.02 51.86
N ALA A 26 -34.95 -9.84 51.27
CA ALA A 26 -34.65 -10.50 50.00
C ALA A 26 -34.43 -9.48 48.84
N THR A 27 -35.28 -8.44 48.74
CA THR A 27 -35.15 -7.39 47.71
C THR A 27 -33.90 -6.52 47.94
N VAL A 28 -33.57 -6.21 49.20
CA VAL A 28 -32.33 -5.48 49.51
C VAL A 28 -31.10 -6.30 49.11
N ILE A 29 -31.05 -7.57 49.50
CA ILE A 29 -29.94 -8.45 49.11
C ILE A 29 -29.85 -8.59 47.57
N ALA A 30 -30.98 -8.83 46.92
CA ALA A 30 -31.02 -8.97 45.45
C ALA A 30 -30.58 -7.69 44.74
N SER A 31 -30.90 -6.49 45.24
CA SER A 31 -30.47 -5.23 44.65
C SER A 31 -28.94 -5.02 44.63
N PHE A 32 -28.21 -5.68 45.53
CA PHE A 32 -26.76 -5.66 45.55
C PHE A 32 -26.15 -6.85 44.81
N VAL A 33 -26.69 -8.05 45.03
CA VAL A 33 -26.11 -9.29 44.48
C VAL A 33 -26.30 -9.34 42.93
N VAL A 34 -27.49 -9.00 42.45
CA VAL A 34 -27.77 -9.08 41.00
C VAL A 34 -26.82 -8.20 40.17
N PRO A 35 -26.63 -6.91 40.48
CA PRO A 35 -25.72 -6.08 39.66
C PRO A 35 -24.25 -6.56 39.79
N VAL A 36 -23.82 -7.05 40.96
CA VAL A 36 -22.48 -7.60 41.11
C VAL A 36 -22.29 -8.84 40.25
N VAL A 37 -23.25 -9.78 40.28
CA VAL A 37 -23.20 -10.97 39.41
C VAL A 37 -23.21 -10.60 37.94
N VAL A 38 -24.05 -9.64 37.54
CA VAL A 38 -24.08 -9.15 36.15
C VAL A 38 -22.72 -8.55 35.72
N VAL A 39 -22.11 -7.74 36.58
CA VAL A 39 -20.79 -7.16 36.29
C VAL A 39 -19.72 -8.26 36.16
N ILE A 40 -19.73 -9.25 37.06
CA ILE A 40 -18.79 -10.39 37.00
C ILE A 40 -19.02 -11.21 35.71
N MET A 41 -20.28 -11.47 35.33
CA MET A 41 -20.60 -12.17 34.08
C MET A 41 -20.16 -11.37 32.84
N LEU A 42 -20.40 -10.06 32.83
CA LEU A 42 -19.96 -9.19 31.75
C LEU A 42 -18.41 -9.13 31.67
N ALA A 43 -17.74 -9.04 32.81
CA ALA A 43 -16.28 -9.05 32.85
C ALA A 43 -15.70 -10.38 32.33
N ASN A 44 -16.32 -11.51 32.64
CA ASN A 44 -15.91 -12.82 32.11
C ASN A 44 -16.31 -13.01 30.63
N TYR A 45 -17.43 -12.42 30.19
CA TYR A 45 -17.86 -12.48 28.81
C TYR A 45 -17.00 -11.59 27.90
N VAL A 46 -16.59 -10.43 28.39
CA VAL A 46 -15.61 -9.57 27.71
C VAL A 46 -14.22 -10.06 28.05
N ASN A 47 -13.75 -11.06 27.32
CA ASN A 47 -12.37 -11.53 27.40
C ASN A 47 -11.46 -10.42 26.88
N PHE A 48 -10.84 -9.66 27.77
CA PHE A 48 -9.93 -8.57 27.43
C PHE A 48 -8.67 -9.07 26.70
N ASP A 49 -8.30 -10.33 26.88
CA ASP A 49 -7.15 -10.95 26.20
C ASP A 49 -7.37 -11.24 24.71
N SER A 50 -8.61 -11.39 24.27
CA SER A 50 -8.91 -11.75 22.88
C SER A 50 -9.45 -10.62 22.01
N LYS A 51 -9.81 -9.49 22.61
CA LYS A 51 -10.27 -8.31 21.88
C LYS A 51 -9.14 -7.28 21.87
N THR A 52 -8.41 -7.27 20.76
CA THR A 52 -7.56 -6.15 20.39
C THR A 52 -8.44 -4.90 20.29
N GLY A 53 -8.72 -4.28 21.41
CA GLY A 53 -9.35 -2.98 21.47
C GLY A 53 -8.41 -1.96 20.81
N ALA A 54 -8.94 -0.92 20.17
CA ALA A 54 -8.14 0.17 19.64
C ALA A 54 -7.21 0.70 20.76
N GLY A 55 -5.95 0.24 20.75
CA GLY A 55 -4.91 0.64 21.71
C GLY A 55 -4.29 -0.47 22.55
N SER A 56 -4.92 -1.65 22.74
CA SER A 56 -4.35 -2.72 23.58
C SER A 56 -3.06 -3.31 23.01
N ASP A 57 -2.98 -3.51 21.68
CA ASP A 57 -1.76 -3.96 20.99
C ASP A 57 -1.00 -2.83 20.29
N GLY A 58 -1.50 -1.60 20.42
CA GLY A 58 -0.92 -0.45 19.74
C GLY A 58 0.52 -0.14 20.14
N MET A 59 0.98 -0.63 21.28
CA MET A 59 2.35 -0.49 21.81
C MET A 59 3.15 -1.79 21.69
N SER A 60 2.60 -2.85 21.11
CA SER A 60 3.36 -4.07 20.86
C SER A 60 4.52 -3.78 19.90
N ALA A 61 5.59 -4.56 20.01
CA ALA A 61 6.76 -4.42 19.12
C ALA A 61 6.34 -4.56 17.64
N GLU A 62 5.39 -5.45 17.34
CA GLU A 62 4.88 -5.66 16.00
C GLU A 62 4.04 -4.48 15.49
N ALA A 63 3.12 -3.95 16.29
CA ALA A 63 2.34 -2.77 15.92
C ALA A 63 3.22 -1.52 15.78
N THR A 64 4.26 -1.40 16.59
CA THR A 64 5.26 -0.35 16.48
C THR A 64 6.05 -0.52 15.18
N ALA A 65 6.53 -1.72 14.87
CA ALA A 65 7.25 -2.01 13.63
C ALA A 65 6.40 -1.68 12.39
N ARG A 66 5.11 -2.03 12.39
CA ARG A 66 4.19 -1.66 11.30
C ARG A 66 4.01 -0.16 11.14
N ARG A 67 3.96 0.60 12.22
CA ARG A 67 3.80 2.07 12.16
C ARG A 67 5.06 2.79 11.71
N ILE A 68 6.24 2.29 12.05
CA ILE A 68 7.52 2.84 11.63
C ILE A 68 8.06 2.17 10.36
N GLN A 69 7.29 1.25 9.77
CA GLN A 69 7.66 0.63 8.51
C GLN A 69 7.86 1.72 7.46
N PRO A 70 9.02 1.77 6.79
CA PRO A 70 9.27 2.77 5.77
C PRO A 70 8.23 2.66 4.67
N VAL A 71 7.61 3.79 4.32
CA VAL A 71 6.66 3.89 3.21
C VAL A 71 7.48 3.88 1.92
N GLY A 72 7.73 2.69 1.41
CA GLY A 72 8.53 2.45 0.23
C GLY A 72 9.93 1.92 0.59
N ALA A 73 10.32 0.88 -0.08
CA ALA A 73 11.71 0.42 -0.10
C ALA A 73 12.45 1.27 -1.14
N ILE A 74 13.40 2.09 -0.70
CA ILE A 74 14.38 2.66 -1.63
C ILE A 74 15.38 1.52 -1.89
N GLU A 75 15.18 0.79 -2.99
CA GLU A 75 16.26 -0.02 -3.53
C GLU A 75 17.35 0.93 -4.03
N ILE A 76 18.40 1.09 -3.23
CA ILE A 76 19.61 1.73 -3.70
C ILE A 76 20.25 0.71 -4.65
N LYS A 77 19.90 0.80 -5.94
CA LYS A 77 20.69 0.10 -6.96
C LYS A 77 22.10 0.64 -6.87
N VAL A 78 23.02 -0.18 -6.40
CA VAL A 78 24.44 0.15 -6.45
C VAL A 78 24.76 0.31 -7.93
N ALA A 79 24.91 1.56 -8.36
CA ALA A 79 25.29 1.87 -9.74
C ALA A 79 26.67 1.24 -9.97
N GLY A 80 26.71 0.13 -10.70
CA GLY A 80 27.97 -0.52 -11.02
C GLY A 80 28.05 -2.03 -10.80
N ASP A 81 27.03 -2.68 -10.20
CA ASP A 81 27.01 -4.15 -10.19
C ASP A 81 26.51 -4.69 -11.54
N PRO A 82 27.39 -5.26 -12.40
CA PRO A 82 26.99 -5.80 -13.69
C PRO A 82 25.97 -6.94 -13.57
N SER A 83 25.97 -7.66 -12.45
CA SER A 83 25.09 -8.80 -12.21
C SER A 83 23.67 -8.37 -11.83
N ALA A 84 23.51 -7.17 -11.28
CA ALA A 84 22.23 -6.59 -10.91
C ALA A 84 21.56 -5.81 -12.07
N MET A 85 22.26 -5.54 -13.17
CA MET A 85 21.73 -4.78 -14.30
C MET A 85 20.86 -5.65 -15.19
N LYS A 86 19.69 -5.12 -15.54
CA LYS A 86 18.75 -5.79 -16.44
C LYS A 86 19.26 -5.84 -17.87
N THR A 87 18.89 -6.90 -18.57
CA THR A 87 19.18 -7.04 -20.01
C THR A 87 18.29 -6.09 -20.81
N GLY A 88 18.67 -5.79 -22.05
CA GLY A 88 17.87 -4.93 -22.94
C GLY A 88 16.46 -5.48 -23.17
N GLU A 89 16.32 -6.80 -23.25
CA GLU A 89 15.01 -7.45 -23.37
C GLU A 89 14.17 -7.28 -22.09
N GLN A 90 14.75 -7.47 -20.91
CA GLN A 90 14.05 -7.30 -19.63
C GLN A 90 13.54 -5.85 -19.46
N VAL A 91 14.37 -4.87 -19.82
CA VAL A 91 13.97 -3.45 -19.77
C VAL A 91 12.88 -3.15 -20.80
N TYR A 92 13.02 -3.70 -22.02
CA TYR A 92 11.97 -3.58 -23.03
C TYR A 92 10.63 -4.11 -22.52
N GLN A 93 10.62 -5.31 -21.95
CA GLN A 93 9.38 -5.92 -21.41
C GLN A 93 8.77 -5.09 -20.30
N ALA A 94 9.59 -4.55 -19.40
CA ALA A 94 9.13 -3.81 -18.24
C ALA A 94 8.59 -2.42 -18.56
N GLN A 95 9.19 -1.70 -19.52
CA GLN A 95 8.93 -0.28 -19.71
C GLN A 95 8.53 0.10 -21.14
N CYS A 96 9.07 -0.56 -22.15
CA CYS A 96 8.92 -0.12 -23.55
C CYS A 96 7.80 -0.85 -24.29
N SER A 97 7.47 -2.08 -23.90
CA SER A 97 6.56 -2.98 -24.60
C SER A 97 5.13 -2.43 -24.73
N ALA A 98 4.67 -1.65 -23.76
CA ALA A 98 3.33 -1.06 -23.77
C ALA A 98 3.05 -0.25 -25.05
N CYS A 99 4.03 0.53 -25.51
CA CYS A 99 3.91 1.33 -26.74
C CYS A 99 4.55 0.64 -27.95
N HIS A 100 5.77 0.11 -27.79
CA HIS A 100 6.53 -0.48 -28.91
C HIS A 100 6.12 -1.91 -29.26
N GLY A 101 5.33 -2.59 -28.42
CA GLY A 101 4.71 -3.86 -28.76
C GLY A 101 3.50 -3.72 -29.69
N SER A 102 2.66 -2.74 -29.41
CA SER A 102 1.41 -2.49 -30.15
C SER A 102 1.52 -1.44 -31.26
N GLY A 103 2.49 -0.53 -31.17
CA GLY A 103 2.60 0.65 -32.04
C GLY A 103 1.72 1.81 -31.56
N ALA A 104 1.36 1.83 -30.27
CA ALA A 104 0.55 2.90 -29.69
C ALA A 104 1.19 4.28 -29.87
N ALA A 105 0.37 5.30 -30.06
CA ALA A 105 0.80 6.70 -30.27
C ALA A 105 1.83 6.90 -31.40
N GLY A 106 1.85 6.01 -32.41
CA GLY A 106 2.80 6.08 -33.53
C GLY A 106 4.21 5.57 -33.20
N ALA A 107 4.36 4.80 -32.10
CA ALA A 107 5.62 4.15 -31.73
C ALA A 107 6.00 3.10 -32.79
N PRO A 108 7.27 3.01 -33.22
CA PRO A 108 7.73 1.95 -34.10
C PRO A 108 7.58 0.60 -33.38
N LYS A 109 6.87 -0.33 -34.02
CA LYS A 109 6.68 -1.66 -33.43
C LYS A 109 7.98 -2.44 -33.39
N LEU A 110 8.12 -3.29 -32.36
CA LEU A 110 9.22 -4.24 -32.29
C LEU A 110 9.20 -5.14 -33.54
N GLY A 111 10.35 -5.31 -34.20
CA GLY A 111 10.47 -6.13 -35.40
C GLY A 111 10.05 -5.46 -36.73
N ASP A 112 9.49 -4.25 -36.70
CA ASP A 112 9.11 -3.53 -37.89
C ASP A 112 10.33 -2.82 -38.52
N ALA A 113 11.01 -3.50 -39.44
CA ALA A 113 12.18 -2.96 -40.13
C ALA A 113 11.89 -1.68 -40.92
N GLY A 114 10.67 -1.52 -41.44
CA GLY A 114 10.27 -0.32 -42.17
C GLY A 114 10.21 0.91 -41.26
N ALA A 115 9.62 0.75 -40.09
CA ALA A 115 9.53 1.83 -39.10
C ALA A 115 10.89 2.09 -38.40
N TRP A 116 11.71 1.07 -38.19
CA TRP A 116 13.02 1.21 -37.54
C TRP A 116 14.12 1.69 -38.47
N GLY A 117 14.08 1.35 -39.78
CA GLY A 117 15.14 1.69 -40.73
C GLY A 117 15.56 3.15 -40.70
N PRO A 118 14.66 4.13 -40.95
CA PRO A 118 14.97 5.56 -40.92
C PRO A 118 15.50 6.05 -39.55
N ARG A 119 15.14 5.40 -38.47
CA ARG A 119 15.58 5.72 -37.09
C ARG A 119 16.98 5.21 -36.83
N VAL A 120 17.25 3.96 -37.22
CA VAL A 120 18.54 3.30 -37.10
C VAL A 120 19.60 4.03 -37.93
N ALA A 121 19.23 4.56 -39.12
CA ALA A 121 20.12 5.35 -39.95
C ALA A 121 20.66 6.61 -39.27
N GLN A 122 20.01 7.11 -38.22
CA GLN A 122 20.48 8.25 -37.42
C GLN A 122 21.59 7.86 -36.40
N GLY A 123 21.83 6.58 -36.23
CA GLY A 123 22.85 6.05 -35.33
C GLY A 123 22.37 5.87 -33.88
N TYR A 124 23.15 5.09 -33.13
CA TYR A 124 22.84 4.72 -31.74
C TYR A 124 22.60 5.92 -30.81
N GLU A 125 23.47 6.93 -30.88
CA GLU A 125 23.40 8.12 -30.00
C GLU A 125 22.11 8.92 -30.18
N ALA A 126 21.62 9.03 -31.42
CA ALA A 126 20.36 9.70 -31.69
C ALA A 126 19.15 8.92 -31.17
N LEU A 127 19.22 7.58 -31.25
CA LEU A 127 18.21 6.69 -30.68
C LEU A 127 18.19 6.79 -29.16
N LEU A 128 19.35 6.70 -28.52
CA LEU A 128 19.51 6.81 -27.09
C LEU A 128 19.02 8.18 -26.56
N THR A 129 19.45 9.26 -27.22
CA THR A 129 18.99 10.61 -26.86
C THR A 129 17.48 10.73 -26.95
N SER A 130 16.86 10.15 -28.01
CA SER A 130 15.41 10.14 -28.18
C SER A 130 14.71 9.36 -27.07
N ALA A 131 15.28 8.26 -26.60
CA ALA A 131 14.77 7.47 -25.50
C ALA A 131 14.90 8.20 -24.16
N LEU A 132 16.08 8.77 -23.86
CA LEU A 132 16.32 9.44 -22.58
C LEU A 132 15.56 10.74 -22.43
N LYS A 133 15.48 11.56 -23.48
CA LYS A 133 14.83 12.89 -23.44
C LYS A 133 13.38 12.90 -23.90
N GLY A 134 12.93 11.80 -24.50
CA GLY A 134 11.63 11.73 -25.14
C GLY A 134 11.63 12.31 -26.56
N LYS A 135 10.65 11.90 -27.38
CA LYS A 135 10.47 12.39 -28.75
C LYS A 135 8.99 12.32 -29.16
N GLY A 136 8.38 13.47 -29.41
CA GLY A 136 6.96 13.54 -29.77
C GLY A 136 6.04 13.00 -28.64
N ALA A 137 5.28 11.97 -28.94
CA ALA A 137 4.41 11.31 -27.96
C ALA A 137 5.16 10.38 -26.99
N MET A 138 6.42 10.08 -27.24
CA MET A 138 7.25 9.29 -26.36
C MET A 138 7.76 10.15 -25.20
N GLY A 139 7.39 9.84 -24.00
CA GLY A 139 7.91 10.49 -22.78
C GLY A 139 9.39 10.18 -22.56
N ALA A 140 10.09 11.06 -21.83
CA ALA A 140 11.46 10.85 -21.42
C ALA A 140 11.59 9.62 -20.51
N GLN A 141 12.56 8.77 -20.78
CA GLN A 141 12.83 7.55 -20.00
C GLN A 141 14.06 7.68 -19.09
N GLY A 142 14.85 8.73 -19.24
CA GLY A 142 15.97 9.01 -18.36
C GLY A 142 15.54 9.41 -16.95
N GLY A 143 16.31 9.03 -15.94
CA GLY A 143 16.04 9.36 -14.54
C GLY A 143 14.91 8.56 -13.88
N GLY A 144 14.38 7.52 -14.55
CA GLY A 144 13.39 6.60 -14.01
C GLY A 144 13.99 5.39 -13.28
N ASP A 145 13.23 4.29 -13.26
CA ASP A 145 13.62 3.04 -12.56
C ASP A 145 14.83 2.32 -13.17
N HIS A 146 15.15 2.63 -14.43
CA HIS A 146 16.27 2.06 -15.17
C HIS A 146 17.35 3.10 -15.40
N SER A 147 18.60 2.69 -15.25
CA SER A 147 19.75 3.54 -15.58
C SER A 147 19.81 3.85 -17.08
N ASP A 148 20.46 4.96 -17.46
CA ASP A 148 20.67 5.33 -18.85
C ASP A 148 21.36 4.21 -19.66
N PHE A 149 22.23 3.44 -19.00
CA PHE A 149 22.88 2.29 -19.58
C PHE A 149 21.89 1.16 -19.90
N GLU A 150 21.01 0.82 -18.96
CA GLU A 150 19.95 -0.19 -19.15
C GLU A 150 18.97 0.23 -20.24
N ILE A 151 18.60 1.51 -20.27
CA ILE A 151 17.78 2.08 -21.36
C ILE A 151 18.52 1.93 -22.71
N GLY A 152 19.84 2.20 -22.74
CA GLY A 152 20.66 2.00 -23.92
C GLY A 152 20.66 0.57 -24.43
N ARG A 153 20.71 -0.42 -23.51
CA ARG A 153 20.58 -1.85 -23.86
C ARG A 153 19.21 -2.16 -24.48
N ALA A 154 18.14 -1.60 -23.95
CA ALA A 154 16.79 -1.77 -24.50
C ALA A 154 16.67 -1.13 -25.90
N VAL A 155 17.27 0.04 -26.11
CA VAL A 155 17.34 0.70 -27.43
C VAL A 155 18.05 -0.20 -28.46
N VAL A 156 19.21 -0.78 -28.11
CA VAL A 156 19.94 -1.71 -28.96
C VAL A 156 19.11 -2.96 -29.24
N TYR A 157 18.46 -3.53 -28.21
CA TYR A 157 17.57 -4.68 -28.38
C TYR A 157 16.48 -4.39 -29.41
N MET A 158 15.71 -3.30 -29.23
CA MET A 158 14.63 -2.95 -30.15
C MET A 158 15.10 -2.66 -31.57
N ALA A 159 16.21 -1.92 -31.70
CA ALA A 159 16.79 -1.59 -33.00
C ALA A 159 17.23 -2.86 -33.75
N ASN A 160 17.88 -3.80 -33.05
CA ASN A 160 18.33 -5.06 -33.63
C ASN A 160 17.18 -5.96 -34.05
N GLN A 161 16.10 -5.99 -33.26
CA GLN A 161 14.84 -6.65 -33.68
C GLN A 161 14.23 -5.98 -34.93
N GLY A 162 14.43 -4.68 -35.12
CA GLY A 162 14.04 -3.95 -36.30
C GLY A 162 15.04 -4.05 -37.48
N GLY A 163 16.01 -4.96 -37.42
CA GLY A 163 16.96 -5.26 -38.50
C GLY A 163 18.30 -4.50 -38.43
N ALA A 164 18.56 -3.76 -37.33
CA ALA A 164 19.88 -3.17 -37.12
C ALA A 164 20.90 -4.26 -36.68
N LYS A 165 22.19 -3.89 -36.68
CA LYS A 165 23.30 -4.71 -36.15
C LYS A 165 24.14 -3.86 -35.22
N LEU A 166 23.49 -3.27 -34.21
CA LEU A 166 24.18 -2.46 -33.21
C LEU A 166 24.84 -3.37 -32.16
N ALA A 167 26.06 -3.04 -31.79
CA ALA A 167 26.73 -3.69 -30.66
C ALA A 167 26.07 -3.23 -29.34
N GLU A 168 26.05 -4.12 -28.35
CA GLU A 168 25.61 -3.77 -27.02
C GLU A 168 26.49 -2.67 -26.43
N PRO A 169 25.92 -1.65 -25.77
CA PRO A 169 26.71 -0.56 -25.22
C PRO A 169 27.68 -1.09 -24.17
N LYS A 170 28.89 -0.55 -24.15
CA LYS A 170 29.85 -0.86 -23.11
C LYS A 170 29.56 -0.07 -21.84
N MET A 171 29.74 -0.71 -20.72
CA MET A 171 29.56 -0.06 -19.43
C MET A 171 30.49 1.14 -19.28
N PRO A 172 30.01 2.29 -18.78
CA PRO A 172 30.89 3.41 -18.47
C PRO A 172 31.96 3.00 -17.46
N ALA A 173 33.19 3.40 -17.71
CA ALA A 173 34.35 3.02 -16.87
C ALA A 173 34.20 3.42 -15.39
N ALA A 174 33.45 4.50 -15.10
CA ALA A 174 33.13 4.91 -13.75
C ALA A 174 32.22 3.92 -12.98
N ALA A 175 31.34 3.21 -13.68
CA ALA A 175 30.50 2.16 -13.09
C ALA A 175 31.26 0.86 -12.90
N ALA A 176 32.23 0.55 -13.79
CA ALA A 176 33.09 -0.64 -13.71
C ALA A 176 34.08 -0.55 -12.53
N SER A 177 34.55 0.63 -12.18
CA SER A 177 35.51 0.82 -11.07
C SER A 177 34.83 0.73 -9.68
N ALA A 178 33.55 0.96 -9.57
CA ALA A 178 32.81 0.82 -8.33
C ALA A 178 32.50 -0.64 -7.97
N ALA A 179 32.46 -1.52 -8.97
CA ALA A 179 32.20 -2.95 -8.80
C ALA A 179 33.47 -3.77 -8.39
N SER A 180 34.65 -3.16 -8.41
CA SER A 180 35.94 -3.82 -8.09
C SER A 180 36.49 -3.46 -6.71
N LYS A 181 35.72 -2.80 -5.84
CA LYS A 181 36.02 -2.52 -4.43
C LYS A 181 35.01 -3.25 -3.53
#